data_21a79356afd09edab3d55575c96796af
#
_entry.id   21a79356afd09edab3d55575c96796af
#
_cell.length_a   1.000
_cell.length_b   1.000
_cell.length_c   1.000
_cell.angle_alpha   90.00
_cell.angle_beta   90.00
_cell.angle_gamma   90.00
#
_symmetry.space_group_name_H-M   'P 1'
#
loop_
_entity.id
_entity.type
_entity.pdbx_description
1 polymer ?
#
loop_
_entity_poly.entity_id
_entity_poly.type
_entity_poly.pdbx_seq_one_letter_code
_entity_poly.pdbx_strand_id
1 'polypeptide(L)'
;MTFNFIPCDHAFSGAYDYDRQGPDVFNITENAFLYVEKAVSLHHPNWDVGYHWGVSWLPRDIWISILDSLKRVRADVEAGLRPTVLIERHVLYPDLFNRAGRLNRRSLLRFLDEFDDRVRGLIGQYPYLIIGGY
;
A
#
# COMPACT_ATOMS: atom_id res chain seq x y z
N MET A 1 9.94 -8.48 6.32
CA MET A 1 9.34 -8.45 5.00
C MET A 1 9.12 -7.01 4.56
N THR A 2 9.35 -6.72 3.31
CA THR A 2 9.08 -5.41 2.71
C THR A 2 8.15 -5.56 1.51
N PHE A 3 7.45 -4.48 1.19
CA PHE A 3 6.60 -4.39 0.01
C PHE A 3 7.22 -3.41 -0.96
N ASN A 4 7.42 -3.84 -2.18
CA ASN A 4 8.00 -3.03 -3.24
C ASN A 4 6.89 -2.50 -4.15
N PHE A 5 7.00 -1.23 -4.50
CA PHE A 5 6.11 -0.56 -5.42
C PHE A 5 6.90 -0.22 -6.67
N ILE A 6 6.51 -0.84 -7.78
CA ILE A 6 7.29 -0.85 -9.01
C ILE A 6 6.45 -0.26 -10.14
N PRO A 7 6.80 0.94 -10.64
CA PRO A 7 6.08 1.52 -11.77
C PRO A 7 6.33 0.72 -13.05
N CYS A 8 5.30 0.61 -13.86
CA CYS A 8 5.34 -0.17 -15.08
C CYS A 8 4.52 0.51 -16.18
N ASP A 9 5.03 0.49 -17.42
CA ASP A 9 4.40 1.13 -18.57
C ASP A 9 3.51 0.18 -19.38
N HIS A 10 3.42 -1.10 -19.01
CA HIS A 10 2.62 -2.10 -19.70
C HIS A 10 1.85 -2.98 -18.73
N ALA A 11 0.75 -3.59 -19.20
CA ALA A 11 -0.03 -4.54 -18.44
C ALA A 11 0.73 -5.87 -18.23
N PHE A 12 0.30 -6.62 -17.23
CA PHE A 12 0.86 -7.95 -16.95
C PHE A 12 0.80 -8.85 -18.19
N SER A 13 1.96 -9.38 -18.57
CA SER A 13 2.10 -10.25 -19.76
C SER A 13 2.41 -11.71 -19.42
N GLY A 14 2.38 -12.09 -18.15
CA GLY A 14 2.71 -13.42 -17.69
C GLY A 14 4.21 -13.69 -17.47
N ALA A 15 5.06 -12.70 -17.75
CA ALA A 15 6.49 -12.74 -17.49
C ALA A 15 6.84 -11.78 -16.36
N TYR A 16 7.96 -12.03 -15.64
CA TYR A 16 8.49 -11.09 -14.66
C TYR A 16 9.20 -9.93 -15.37
N ASP A 17 8.41 -9.16 -16.10
CA ASP A 17 8.87 -8.13 -17.01
C ASP A 17 8.80 -6.74 -16.34
N TYR A 18 9.45 -6.60 -15.20
CA TYR A 18 9.50 -5.36 -14.47
C TYR A 18 10.85 -5.21 -13.75
N ASP A 19 11.31 -3.97 -13.66
CA ASP A 19 12.59 -3.65 -13.03
C ASP A 19 12.42 -3.39 -11.54
N ARG A 20 12.80 -4.38 -10.71
CA ARG A 20 12.74 -4.29 -9.25
C ARG A 20 13.73 -3.30 -8.65
N GLN A 21 14.71 -2.85 -9.42
CA GLN A 21 15.79 -1.98 -8.95
C GLN A 21 15.83 -0.65 -9.70
N GLY A 22 14.76 -0.33 -10.43
CA GLY A 22 14.63 0.94 -11.12
C GLY A 22 14.65 2.13 -10.18
N PRO A 23 14.98 3.34 -10.68
CA PRO A 23 15.15 4.52 -9.83
C PRO A 23 13.85 4.98 -9.16
N ASP A 24 12.70 4.63 -9.72
CA ASP A 24 11.39 5.01 -9.20
C ASP A 24 10.73 3.94 -8.32
N VAL A 25 11.42 2.82 -8.11
CA VAL A 25 10.98 1.77 -7.19
C VAL A 25 11.16 2.24 -5.75
N PHE A 26 10.13 2.06 -4.93
CA PHE A 26 10.26 2.29 -3.50
C PHE A 26 9.69 1.12 -2.71
N ASN A 27 10.06 1.03 -1.45
CA ASN A 27 9.59 -0.02 -0.57
C ASN A 27 9.08 0.52 0.76
N ILE A 28 8.21 -0.24 1.41
CA ILE A 28 7.70 0.04 2.74
C ILE A 28 7.78 -1.22 3.60
N THR A 29 7.76 -1.05 4.90
CA THR A 29 7.73 -2.18 5.84
C THR A 29 6.37 -2.88 5.80
N GLU A 30 6.32 -4.12 6.26
CA GLU A 30 5.06 -4.86 6.36
C GLU A 30 4.08 -4.14 7.29
N ASN A 31 4.52 -3.63 8.43
CA ASN A 31 3.65 -2.92 9.35
C ASN A 31 3.00 -1.68 8.72
N ALA A 32 3.74 -0.96 7.88
CA ALA A 32 3.19 0.16 7.13
C ALA A 32 2.18 -0.31 6.09
N PHE A 33 2.50 -1.38 5.35
CA PHE A 33 1.59 -1.95 4.34
C PHE A 33 0.28 -2.43 4.94
N LEU A 34 0.27 -2.93 6.17
CA LEU A 34 -0.96 -3.39 6.82
C LEU A 34 -2.03 -2.30 6.92
N TYR A 35 -1.63 -1.03 7.01
CA TYR A 35 -2.57 0.10 6.98
C TYR A 35 -3.04 0.47 5.57
N VAL A 36 -2.37 0.00 4.54
CA VAL A 36 -2.72 0.23 3.12
C VAL A 36 -3.54 -0.92 2.56
N GLU A 37 -3.29 -2.13 3.02
CA GLU A 37 -3.78 -3.36 2.41
C GLU A 37 -5.31 -3.46 2.37
N LYS A 38 -6.01 -2.98 3.39
CA LYS A 38 -7.47 -3.00 3.39
C LYS A 38 -8.04 -2.13 2.27
N ALA A 39 -7.46 -0.94 2.05
CA ALA A 39 -7.85 -0.09 0.93
C ALA A 39 -7.58 -0.77 -0.41
N VAL A 40 -6.44 -1.45 -0.55
CA VAL A 40 -6.15 -2.26 -1.74
C VAL A 40 -7.21 -3.34 -1.94
N SER A 41 -7.57 -4.06 -0.89
CA SER A 41 -8.57 -5.14 -0.95
C SER A 41 -9.95 -4.67 -1.38
N LEU A 42 -10.33 -3.44 -1.04
CA LEU A 42 -11.62 -2.86 -1.42
C LEU A 42 -11.73 -2.63 -2.93
N HIS A 43 -10.61 -2.44 -3.60
CA HIS A 43 -10.53 -2.09 -5.03
C HIS A 43 -9.92 -3.19 -5.89
N HIS A 44 -9.49 -4.29 -5.29
CA HIS A 44 -8.98 -5.47 -5.96
C HIS A 44 -9.95 -6.63 -5.71
N PRO A 45 -10.75 -7.05 -6.70
CA PRO A 45 -11.92 -7.92 -6.48
C PRO A 45 -11.60 -9.31 -5.93
N ASN A 46 -10.37 -9.77 -6.06
CA ASN A 46 -9.95 -11.11 -5.64
C ASN A 46 -8.88 -11.08 -4.55
N TRP A 47 -8.73 -9.97 -3.82
CA TRP A 47 -7.70 -9.87 -2.79
C TRP A 47 -7.94 -10.86 -1.66
N ASP A 48 -6.91 -11.66 -1.36
CA ASP A 48 -6.87 -12.55 -0.21
C ASP A 48 -5.46 -12.55 0.40
N VAL A 49 -5.25 -13.33 1.45
CA VAL A 49 -3.95 -13.38 2.13
C VAL A 49 -2.81 -13.84 1.21
N GLY A 50 -3.10 -14.59 0.15
CA GLY A 50 -2.09 -15.01 -0.84
C GLY A 50 -1.50 -13.82 -1.59
N TYR A 51 -2.26 -12.78 -1.85
CA TYR A 51 -1.77 -11.55 -2.47
C TYR A 51 -0.84 -10.76 -1.56
N HIS A 52 -0.95 -10.93 -0.25
CA HIS A 52 -0.04 -10.28 0.70
C HIS A 52 1.43 -10.66 0.45
N TRP A 53 1.69 -11.88 -0.01
CA TRP A 53 3.04 -12.36 -0.33
C TRP A 53 3.30 -12.52 -1.83
N GLY A 54 2.37 -12.06 -2.65
CA GLY A 54 2.45 -12.19 -4.11
C GLY A 54 2.79 -10.90 -4.82
N VAL A 55 2.46 -10.88 -6.09
CA VAL A 55 2.67 -9.73 -6.99
C VAL A 55 1.33 -9.34 -7.61
N SER A 56 0.99 -8.06 -7.55
CA SER A 56 -0.24 -7.52 -8.13
C SER A 56 0.05 -6.36 -9.06
N TRP A 57 -0.51 -6.40 -10.27
CA TRP A 57 -0.50 -5.33 -11.26
C TRP A 57 -1.76 -4.51 -11.12
N LEU A 58 -1.64 -3.26 -10.72
CA LEU A 58 -2.79 -2.39 -10.53
C LEU A 58 -2.70 -1.16 -11.45
N PRO A 59 -3.77 -0.89 -12.23
CA PRO A 59 -3.79 0.27 -13.11
C PRO A 59 -4.02 1.59 -12.33
N ARG A 60 -3.74 2.69 -13.00
CA ARG A 60 -3.82 4.04 -12.45
C ARG A 60 -5.15 4.35 -11.76
N ASP A 61 -6.27 4.03 -12.38
CA ASP A 61 -7.61 4.33 -11.85
C ASP A 61 -7.90 3.58 -10.55
N ILE A 62 -7.43 2.35 -10.42
CA ILE A 62 -7.53 1.59 -9.17
C ILE A 62 -6.69 2.25 -8.09
N TRP A 63 -5.48 2.71 -8.40
CA TRP A 63 -4.64 3.42 -7.45
C TRP A 63 -5.27 4.73 -6.96
N ILE A 64 -5.93 5.47 -7.83
CA ILE A 64 -6.66 6.68 -7.44
C ILE A 64 -7.73 6.33 -6.40
N SER A 65 -8.48 5.26 -6.62
CA SER A 65 -9.49 4.79 -5.66
C SER A 65 -8.89 4.34 -4.33
N ILE A 66 -7.74 3.64 -4.38
CA ILE A 66 -7.01 3.22 -3.18
C ILE A 66 -6.57 4.46 -2.37
N LEU A 67 -5.97 5.44 -3.03
CA LEU A 67 -5.51 6.66 -2.37
C LEU A 67 -6.66 7.45 -1.75
N ASP A 68 -7.80 7.51 -2.42
CA ASP A 68 -8.99 8.15 -1.87
C ASP A 68 -9.52 7.41 -0.61
N SER A 69 -9.45 6.09 -0.61
CA SER A 69 -9.80 5.29 0.58
C SER A 69 -8.82 5.52 1.74
N LEU A 70 -7.53 5.71 1.44
CA LEU A 70 -6.52 6.00 2.47
C LEU A 70 -6.72 7.36 3.15
N LYS A 71 -7.42 8.30 2.53
CA LYS A 71 -7.76 9.57 3.18
C LYS A 71 -8.60 9.39 4.45
N ARG A 72 -9.43 8.35 4.50
CA ARG A 72 -10.21 8.01 5.70
C ARG A 72 -9.31 7.49 6.82
N VAL A 73 -8.35 6.66 6.48
CA VAL A 73 -7.35 6.19 7.45
C VAL A 73 -6.61 7.38 8.05
N ARG A 74 -6.12 8.27 7.20
CA ARG A 74 -5.40 9.48 7.63
C ARG A 74 -6.27 10.36 8.52
N ALA A 75 -7.52 10.60 8.15
CA ALA A 75 -8.44 11.40 8.93
C ALA A 75 -8.67 10.83 10.34
N ASP A 76 -8.83 9.52 10.46
CA ASP A 76 -9.00 8.84 11.74
C ASP A 76 -7.73 8.92 12.60
N VAL A 77 -6.56 8.77 11.99
CA VAL A 77 -5.28 8.92 12.70
C VAL A 77 -5.12 10.36 13.21
N GLU A 78 -5.42 11.34 12.37
CA GLU A 78 -5.34 12.76 12.75
C GLU A 78 -6.34 13.13 13.86
N ALA A 79 -7.51 12.51 13.84
CA ALA A 79 -8.53 12.70 14.87
C ALA A 79 -8.15 12.09 16.23
N GLY A 80 -7.04 11.34 16.29
CA GLY A 80 -6.53 10.78 17.52
C GLY A 80 -7.22 9.49 17.97
N LEU A 81 -7.82 8.74 17.04
CA LEU A 81 -8.39 7.44 17.38
C LEU A 81 -7.32 6.52 17.98
N ARG A 82 -7.74 5.72 18.98
CA ARG A 82 -6.85 4.78 19.64
C ARG A 82 -6.30 3.76 18.64
N PRO A 83 -5.06 3.28 18.82
CA PRO A 83 -4.47 2.27 17.94
C PRO A 83 -5.35 1.03 17.73
N THR A 84 -6.03 0.55 18.78
CA THR A 84 -6.93 -0.60 18.68
C THR A 84 -8.11 -0.34 17.75
N VAL A 85 -8.66 0.88 17.78
CA VAL A 85 -9.77 1.28 16.89
C VAL A 85 -9.29 1.43 15.45
N LEU A 86 -8.11 2.03 15.25
CA LEU A 86 -7.51 2.15 13.92
C LEU A 86 -7.28 0.77 13.28
N ILE A 87 -6.73 -0.16 14.05
CA ILE A 87 -6.49 -1.53 13.58
C ILE A 87 -7.81 -2.21 13.22
N GLU A 88 -8.82 -2.11 14.08
CA GLU A 88 -10.13 -2.70 13.84
C GLU A 88 -10.79 -2.18 12.55
N ARG A 89 -10.69 -0.88 12.31
CA ARG A 89 -11.33 -0.23 11.15
C ARG A 89 -10.55 -0.38 9.85
N HIS A 90 -9.22 -0.34 9.91
CA HIS A 90 -8.37 -0.07 8.75
C HIS A 90 -7.34 -1.15 8.44
N VAL A 91 -7.24 -2.20 9.24
CA VAL A 91 -6.27 -3.26 9.02
C VAL A 91 -6.99 -4.57 8.71
N LEU A 92 -6.63 -5.16 7.56
CA LEU A 92 -7.26 -6.41 7.10
C LEU A 92 -6.74 -7.64 7.85
N TYR A 93 -5.42 -7.68 8.12
CA TYR A 93 -4.76 -8.81 8.78
C TYR A 93 -4.01 -8.35 10.02
N PRO A 94 -4.70 -8.09 11.14
CA PRO A 94 -4.07 -7.54 12.34
C PRO A 94 -3.05 -8.47 12.99
N ASP A 95 -3.17 -9.78 12.77
CA ASP A 95 -2.25 -10.77 13.35
C ASP A 95 -0.85 -10.73 12.72
N LEU A 96 -0.70 -10.08 11.57
CA LEU A 96 0.58 -9.94 10.88
C LEU A 96 1.46 -8.82 11.43
N PHE A 97 0.99 -8.00 12.37
CA PHE A 97 1.80 -6.94 12.95
C PHE A 97 3.02 -7.49 13.70
N ASN A 98 4.17 -6.93 13.37
CA ASN A 98 5.38 -7.06 14.19
C ASN A 98 5.37 -5.96 15.26
N ARG A 99 5.30 -6.34 16.54
CA ARG A 99 5.21 -5.39 17.65
C ARG A 99 6.38 -4.41 17.68
N ALA A 100 7.60 -4.86 17.35
CA ALA A 100 8.79 -4.03 17.36
C ALA A 100 8.78 -2.91 16.31
N GLY A 101 8.05 -3.10 15.21
CA GLY A 101 7.97 -2.15 14.10
C GLY A 101 6.67 -1.35 14.05
N ARG A 102 5.86 -1.35 15.11
CA ARG A 102 4.59 -0.61 15.11
C ARG A 102 4.82 0.89 14.97
N LEU A 103 4.09 1.50 14.05
CA LEU A 103 4.13 2.93 13.84
C LEU A 103 3.32 3.65 14.92
N ASN A 104 3.89 4.68 15.54
CA ASN A 104 3.14 5.59 16.38
C ASN A 104 2.30 6.55 15.50
N ARG A 105 1.44 7.35 16.12
CA ARG A 105 0.56 8.28 15.42
C ARG A 105 1.34 9.21 14.46
N ARG A 106 2.42 9.80 14.94
CA ARG A 106 3.23 10.74 14.15
C ARG A 106 3.88 10.07 12.95
N SER A 107 4.47 8.90 13.16
CA SER A 107 5.10 8.12 12.09
C SER A 107 4.07 7.64 11.07
N LEU A 108 2.88 7.25 11.53
CA LEU A 108 1.80 6.79 10.65
C LEU A 108 1.27 7.94 9.78
N LEU A 109 1.06 9.12 10.35
CA LEU A 109 0.65 10.30 9.56
C LEU A 109 1.69 10.65 8.49
N ARG A 110 2.97 10.65 8.87
CA ARG A 110 4.07 10.92 7.93
C ARG A 110 4.08 9.87 6.81
N PHE A 111 3.97 8.61 7.17
CA PHE A 111 3.93 7.52 6.20
C PHE A 111 2.77 7.70 5.21
N LEU A 112 1.56 7.95 5.70
CA LEU A 112 0.38 8.11 4.84
C LEU A 112 0.53 9.28 3.87
N ASP A 113 1.08 10.41 4.33
CA ASP A 113 1.31 11.57 3.48
C ASP A 113 2.39 11.31 2.42
N GLU A 114 3.51 10.71 2.81
CA GLU A 114 4.61 10.37 1.89
C GLU A 114 4.17 9.32 0.88
N PHE A 115 3.41 8.33 1.30
CA PHE A 115 2.88 7.28 0.43
C PHE A 115 1.93 7.87 -0.62
N ASP A 116 0.99 8.72 -0.19
CA ASP A 116 0.06 9.39 -1.08
C ASP A 116 0.81 10.21 -2.14
N ASP A 117 1.72 11.08 -1.72
CA ASP A 117 2.49 11.92 -2.62
C ASP A 117 3.31 11.10 -3.63
N ARG A 118 3.96 10.05 -3.15
CA ARG A 118 4.82 9.23 -3.99
C ARG A 118 4.03 8.43 -5.01
N VAL A 119 2.94 7.80 -4.59
CA VAL A 119 2.08 7.03 -5.50
C VAL A 119 1.42 7.95 -6.53
N ARG A 120 0.91 9.12 -6.12
CA ARG A 120 0.31 10.08 -7.06
C ARG A 120 1.31 10.55 -8.10
N GLY A 121 2.55 10.81 -7.70
CA GLY A 121 3.62 11.17 -8.62
C GLY A 121 3.90 10.07 -9.65
N LEU A 122 3.97 8.81 -9.20
CA LEU A 122 4.25 7.67 -10.07
C LEU A 122 3.11 7.36 -11.03
N ILE A 123 1.87 7.33 -10.57
CA ILE A 123 0.73 7.06 -11.45
C ILE A 123 0.43 8.20 -12.41
N GLY A 124 0.97 9.39 -12.18
CA GLY A 124 0.97 10.48 -13.15
C GLY A 124 1.90 10.24 -14.34
N GLN A 125 2.93 9.41 -14.16
CA GLN A 125 3.94 9.10 -15.17
C GLN A 125 3.77 7.69 -15.76
N TYR A 126 3.31 6.73 -14.98
CA TYR A 126 3.18 5.32 -15.38
C TYR A 126 1.72 4.86 -15.30
N PRO A 127 1.25 4.07 -16.28
CA PRO A 127 -0.13 3.58 -16.26
C PRO A 127 -0.40 2.48 -15.24
N TYR A 128 0.65 1.81 -14.74
CA TYR A 128 0.54 0.73 -13.75
C TYR A 128 1.55 0.92 -12.62
N LEU A 129 1.15 0.49 -11.43
CA LEU A 129 2.06 0.37 -10.30
C LEU A 129 1.87 -1.02 -9.68
N ILE A 130 2.96 -1.76 -9.59
CA ILE A 130 2.98 -3.14 -9.11
C ILE A 130 3.23 -3.14 -7.60
N ILE A 131 2.51 -4.00 -6.88
CA ILE A 131 2.82 -4.32 -5.49
C ILE A 131 3.49 -5.69 -5.47
N GLY A 132 4.68 -5.78 -4.90
CA GLY A 132 5.38 -7.05 -4.69
C GLY A 132 5.73 -7.23 -3.23
N GLY A 133 5.25 -8.31 -2.60
CA GLY A 133 5.62 -8.70 -1.25
C GLY A 133 6.83 -9.65 -1.29
N TYR A 134 7.93 -9.24 -0.68
CA TYR A 134 9.19 -10.01 -0.68
C TYR A 134 9.77 -10.19 0.71
#